data_33660e8076cb61bcfe19804e65470403
#
_entry.id   33660e8076cb61bcfe19804e65470403
#
_cell.length_a   1.000
_cell.length_b   1.000
_cell.length_c   1.000
_cell.angle_alpha   90.00
_cell.angle_beta   90.00
_cell.angle_gamma   90.00
#
_symmetry.space_group_name_H-M   'P 1'
#
loop_
_entity.id
_entity.type
_entity.pdbx_description
1 polymer ?
#
loop_
_entity_poly.entity_id
_entity_poly.type
_entity_poly.pdbx_seq_one_letter_code
_entity_poly.pdbx_strand_id
1 'polypeptide(L)'
;MVVQGPPGTGKTYKMAKMIAGLPENASVLVTALTNRALMELAGKDSLEKMLEEGRVYKTSLTTDEQREIPKLQQIDGADIHCVPGNLSLATFYAASNWAKVIIDQPPFDYVIMDEASQGFFVMVCAAKKLGKKVIWIGDQCQMPPVINMNPDKLLEKNWRPLSSGFKTLCENFSYPSYLLGDTYRLSERACAFTGIFYDGALRSVADKHDDLPITNLSPGGGPSLLTLPLESGNRAPEKMIDEVLNMVKAILAYNSKLEIAILSKFRATVKNMQRAFINLYGEQKNVLIDTVERVQGLTCDVCFFCIPNDLQYMSLEKPLFNVATSRSVFNTVIVCDENMLDTVDMDIDVRNYLERAKSNSIPKIEKPEEDDQKPRLKVLGKIDPSLLERKKKEISKLKRNYYVIDTNVFVKCPDIIDRIKKDYPVILSAKVADELDKMKIKLDEQGKRNAEKALRYLNSSLKHKIIYELADTSLLPHDFDKKSADNMILSVALKYKSENPIILTSDNGLQLKAKILKISTVNLKDFLKR
;
A
#
# COMPACT_ATOMS: atom_id res chain seq x y z
N MET A 1 -7.80 4.69 -5.30
CA MET A 1 -6.64 5.59 -5.17
C MET A 1 -5.82 5.13 -3.99
N VAL A 2 -4.50 5.05 -4.15
CA VAL A 2 -3.55 4.71 -3.08
C VAL A 2 -2.83 5.99 -2.66
N VAL A 3 -2.70 6.21 -1.36
CA VAL A 3 -1.96 7.36 -0.81
C VAL A 3 -0.94 6.85 0.19
N GLN A 4 0.32 7.03 -0.14
CA GLN A 4 1.41 6.80 0.80
C GLN A 4 1.61 8.05 1.65
N GLY A 5 1.50 7.88 2.96
CA GLY A 5 1.63 8.96 3.93
C GLY A 5 2.74 8.69 4.92
N PRO A 6 3.95 9.20 4.65
CA PRO A 6 5.08 9.12 5.57
C PRO A 6 4.79 9.72 6.96
N PRO A 7 5.70 9.55 7.92
CA PRO A 7 5.55 10.11 9.25
C PRO A 7 5.37 11.63 9.26
N GLY A 8 4.45 12.12 10.09
CA GLY A 8 4.23 13.56 10.28
C GLY A 8 3.60 14.30 9.10
N THR A 9 3.13 13.62 8.05
CA THR A 9 2.53 14.26 6.85
C THR A 9 1.08 14.69 7.03
N GLY A 10 0.51 14.55 8.24
CA GLY A 10 -0.84 14.98 8.55
C GLY A 10 -1.93 14.13 7.87
N LYS A 11 -1.73 12.82 7.73
CA LYS A 11 -2.70 11.88 7.13
C LYS A 11 -4.11 12.10 7.64
N THR A 12 -4.31 11.96 8.97
CA THR A 12 -5.61 12.07 9.62
C THR A 12 -6.24 13.44 9.44
N TYR A 13 -5.44 14.51 9.55
CA TYR A 13 -5.91 15.88 9.33
C TYR A 13 -6.35 16.13 7.88
N LYS A 14 -5.53 15.71 6.91
CA LYS A 14 -5.84 15.83 5.48
C LYS A 14 -7.06 15.00 5.10
N MET A 15 -7.21 13.82 5.72
CA MET A 15 -8.38 12.96 5.56
C MET A 15 -9.65 13.63 6.09
N ALA A 16 -9.61 14.20 7.30
CA ALA A 16 -10.76 14.93 7.86
C ALA A 16 -11.18 16.11 6.97
N LYS A 17 -10.22 16.90 6.50
CA LYS A 17 -10.50 18.00 5.53
C LYS A 17 -11.09 17.51 4.22
N MET A 18 -10.60 16.38 3.72
CA MET A 18 -11.15 15.77 2.50
C MET A 18 -12.60 15.33 2.72
N ILE A 19 -12.90 14.66 3.85
CA ILE A 19 -14.25 14.21 4.18
C ILE A 19 -15.21 15.41 4.26
N ALA A 20 -14.81 16.47 4.95
CA ALA A 20 -15.61 17.70 5.05
C ALA A 20 -15.86 18.38 3.70
N GLY A 21 -15.01 18.15 2.70
CA GLY A 21 -15.15 18.68 1.33
C GLY A 21 -15.88 17.75 0.36
N LEU A 22 -16.37 16.59 0.81
CA LEU A 22 -17.19 15.70 -0.03
C LEU A 22 -18.60 16.28 -0.24
N PRO A 23 -19.34 15.83 -1.27
CA PRO A 23 -20.73 16.23 -1.44
C PRO A 23 -21.55 15.97 -0.18
N GLU A 24 -22.41 16.93 0.22
CA GLU A 24 -23.19 16.84 1.47
C GLU A 24 -24.06 15.59 1.60
N ASN A 25 -24.48 15.01 0.48
CA ASN A 25 -25.28 13.79 0.43
C ASN A 25 -24.44 12.52 0.23
N ALA A 26 -23.12 12.61 0.26
CA ALA A 26 -22.27 11.42 0.10
C ALA A 26 -22.32 10.53 1.34
N SER A 27 -22.51 9.23 1.15
CA SER A 27 -22.32 8.22 2.20
C SER A 27 -20.85 7.85 2.30
N VAL A 28 -20.26 8.03 3.49
CA VAL A 28 -18.82 7.85 3.70
C VAL A 28 -18.56 6.80 4.78
N LEU A 29 -17.69 5.84 4.51
CA LEU A 29 -17.13 4.95 5.52
C LEU A 29 -15.65 5.25 5.70
N VAL A 30 -15.21 5.47 6.94
CA VAL A 30 -13.80 5.38 7.30
C VAL A 30 -13.55 4.11 8.11
N THR A 31 -12.53 3.38 7.72
CA THR A 31 -12.12 2.18 8.43
C THR A 31 -10.65 2.27 8.83
N ALA A 32 -10.34 1.85 10.05
CA ALA A 32 -9.00 1.83 10.62
C ALA A 32 -8.77 0.56 11.44
N LEU A 33 -7.51 0.27 11.79
CA LEU A 33 -7.20 -0.92 12.60
C LEU A 33 -7.74 -0.81 14.03
N THR A 34 -7.66 0.39 14.63
CA THR A 34 -7.98 0.61 16.05
C THR A 34 -9.10 1.64 16.23
N ASN A 35 -9.85 1.48 17.32
CA ASN A 35 -10.84 2.47 17.74
C ASN A 35 -10.21 3.83 18.03
N ARG A 36 -8.99 3.86 18.59
CA ARG A 36 -8.26 5.11 18.88
C ARG A 36 -8.03 5.93 17.60
N ALA A 37 -7.62 5.32 16.50
CA ALA A 37 -7.45 6.02 15.22
C ALA A 37 -8.77 6.62 14.70
N LEU A 38 -9.89 5.90 14.87
CA LEU A 38 -11.22 6.40 14.52
C LEU A 38 -11.64 7.59 15.39
N MET A 39 -11.34 7.54 16.70
CA MET A 39 -11.62 8.63 17.64
C MET A 39 -10.75 9.86 17.33
N GLU A 40 -9.46 9.65 17.04
CA GLU A 40 -8.57 10.74 16.61
C GLU A 40 -9.08 11.46 15.36
N LEU A 41 -9.60 10.71 14.40
CA LEU A 41 -10.24 11.29 13.21
C LEU A 41 -11.51 12.06 13.57
N ALA A 42 -12.40 11.44 14.34
CA ALA A 42 -13.69 12.05 14.73
C ALA A 42 -13.49 13.39 15.47
N GLY A 43 -12.44 13.50 16.29
CA GLY A 43 -12.12 14.73 17.04
C GLY A 43 -11.44 15.84 16.23
N LYS A 44 -11.31 15.73 14.90
CA LYS A 44 -10.71 16.81 14.10
C LYS A 44 -11.71 17.95 13.83
N ASP A 45 -11.28 19.18 14.03
CA ASP A 45 -12.06 20.42 13.85
C ASP A 45 -12.83 20.46 12.53
N SER A 46 -12.24 19.90 11.46
CA SER A 46 -12.87 19.84 10.13
C SER A 46 -14.17 19.03 10.10
N LEU A 47 -14.40 18.16 11.09
CA LEU A 47 -15.61 17.33 11.22
C LEU A 47 -16.58 17.84 12.28
N GLU A 48 -16.26 18.95 12.98
CA GLU A 48 -17.08 19.51 14.05
C GLU A 48 -18.51 19.78 13.60
N LYS A 49 -18.69 20.40 12.42
CA LYS A 49 -20.03 20.64 11.84
C LYS A 49 -20.82 19.34 11.67
N MET A 50 -20.19 18.28 11.16
CA MET A 50 -20.87 16.98 10.98
C MET A 50 -21.24 16.32 12.34
N LEU A 51 -20.38 16.50 13.34
CA LEU A 51 -20.68 16.05 14.72
C LEU A 51 -21.85 16.82 15.31
N GLU A 52 -21.88 18.15 15.14
CA GLU A 52 -22.96 19.00 15.62
C GLU A 52 -24.32 18.67 15.00
N GLU A 53 -24.30 18.31 13.73
CA GLU A 53 -25.49 17.87 12.99
C GLU A 53 -25.87 16.40 13.26
N GLY A 54 -25.16 15.68 14.14
CA GLY A 54 -25.43 14.27 14.47
C GLY A 54 -25.19 13.31 13.31
N ARG A 55 -24.27 13.65 12.38
CA ARG A 55 -24.00 12.87 11.15
C ARG A 55 -22.74 12.01 11.22
N VAL A 56 -22.09 11.88 12.39
CA VAL A 56 -20.93 11.02 12.59
C VAL A 56 -21.27 9.85 13.48
N TYR A 57 -21.09 8.64 12.97
CA TYR A 57 -21.47 7.38 13.60
C TYR A 57 -20.28 6.45 13.77
N LYS A 58 -20.21 5.70 14.86
CA LYS A 58 -19.19 4.69 15.13
C LYS A 58 -19.81 3.35 15.53
N THR A 59 -19.23 2.23 15.10
CA THR A 59 -19.77 0.87 15.32
C THR A 59 -19.92 0.46 16.78
N SER A 60 -19.14 1.03 17.67
CA SER A 60 -19.25 0.80 19.12
C SER A 60 -18.65 1.99 19.84
N LEU A 61 -19.24 2.40 20.95
CA LEU A 61 -18.76 3.47 21.80
C LEU A 61 -18.58 2.96 23.23
N THR A 62 -17.41 3.19 23.80
CA THR A 62 -17.21 3.03 25.24
C THR A 62 -17.68 4.29 25.98
N THR A 63 -17.90 4.19 27.28
CA THR A 63 -18.28 5.33 28.11
C THR A 63 -17.23 6.45 28.06
N ASP A 64 -15.94 6.08 27.97
CA ASP A 64 -14.87 7.07 27.90
C ASP A 64 -14.81 7.75 26.54
N GLU A 65 -14.99 7.02 25.43
CA GLU A 65 -15.09 7.59 24.08
C GLU A 65 -16.30 8.54 23.96
N GLN A 66 -17.44 8.18 24.58
CA GLN A 66 -18.62 9.04 24.60
C GLN A 66 -18.40 10.32 25.43
N ARG A 67 -17.58 10.27 26.49
CA ARG A 67 -17.19 11.47 27.25
C ARG A 67 -16.22 12.36 26.47
N GLU A 68 -15.30 11.72 25.71
CA GLU A 68 -14.32 12.44 24.88
C GLU A 68 -15.00 13.19 23.73
N ILE A 69 -15.96 12.54 23.02
CA ILE A 69 -16.71 13.15 21.91
C ILE A 69 -18.22 12.94 22.13
N PRO A 70 -18.89 13.81 22.94
CA PRO A 70 -20.28 13.59 23.34
C PRO A 70 -21.30 13.55 22.20
N LYS A 71 -20.99 14.19 21.05
CA LYS A 71 -21.88 14.25 19.87
C LYS A 71 -21.70 13.09 18.89
N LEU A 72 -20.73 12.20 19.13
CA LEU A 72 -20.52 11.02 18.33
C LEU A 72 -21.66 10.02 18.56
N GLN A 73 -22.29 9.56 17.47
CA GLN A 73 -23.41 8.64 17.52
C GLN A 73 -22.94 7.20 17.45
N GLN A 74 -23.63 6.29 18.16
CA GLN A 74 -23.39 4.86 18.03
C GLN A 74 -24.24 4.27 16.90
N ILE A 75 -23.62 3.37 16.10
CA ILE A 75 -24.37 2.54 15.16
C ILE A 75 -25.04 1.41 15.94
N ASP A 76 -26.36 1.31 15.86
CA ASP A 76 -27.12 0.26 16.50
C ASP A 76 -27.05 -1.05 15.70
N GLY A 77 -26.73 -2.15 16.41
CA GLY A 77 -26.70 -3.50 15.84
C GLY A 77 -25.48 -3.81 14.96
N ALA A 78 -25.60 -4.94 14.27
CA ALA A 78 -24.58 -5.44 13.36
C ALA A 78 -24.74 -4.92 11.91
N ASP A 79 -25.77 -4.12 11.66
CA ASP A 79 -26.14 -3.68 10.32
C ASP A 79 -25.23 -2.57 9.78
N ILE A 80 -25.17 -2.50 8.46
CA ILE A 80 -24.38 -1.49 7.76
C ILE A 80 -25.10 -0.15 7.87
N HIS A 81 -24.47 0.81 8.55
CA HIS A 81 -24.97 2.18 8.59
C HIS A 81 -24.49 2.96 7.36
N CYS A 82 -25.21 2.87 6.26
CA CYS A 82 -24.94 3.58 5.02
C CYS A 82 -26.06 4.56 4.69
N VAL A 83 -26.00 5.74 5.30
CA VAL A 83 -26.99 6.81 5.11
C VAL A 83 -26.36 7.95 4.32
N PRO A 84 -27.01 8.48 3.27
CA PRO A 84 -26.53 9.65 2.53
C PRO A 84 -26.27 10.84 3.48
N GLY A 85 -25.12 11.47 3.31
CA GLY A 85 -24.68 12.59 4.13
C GLY A 85 -24.02 12.22 5.46
N ASN A 86 -23.98 10.93 5.83
CA ASN A 86 -23.38 10.48 7.08
C ASN A 86 -21.97 9.92 6.90
N LEU A 87 -21.17 10.09 7.93
CA LEU A 87 -19.86 9.48 8.12
C LEU A 87 -19.98 8.31 9.09
N SER A 88 -19.69 7.12 8.62
CA SER A 88 -19.61 5.90 9.44
C SER A 88 -18.16 5.56 9.73
N LEU A 89 -17.85 5.25 10.99
CA LEU A 89 -16.54 4.85 11.49
C LEU A 89 -16.58 3.39 11.95
N ALA A 90 -15.72 2.55 11.38
CA ALA A 90 -15.69 1.12 11.70
C ALA A 90 -14.26 0.58 11.70
N THR A 91 -13.95 -0.38 12.56
CA THR A 91 -12.66 -1.07 12.49
C THR A 91 -12.57 -1.94 11.23
N PHE A 92 -11.34 -2.31 10.81
CA PHE A 92 -11.13 -3.25 9.69
C PHE A 92 -11.94 -4.54 9.85
N TYR A 93 -12.07 -5.03 11.09
CA TYR A 93 -12.80 -6.25 11.39
C TYR A 93 -14.32 -6.06 11.20
N ALA A 94 -14.88 -4.96 11.69
CA ALA A 94 -16.29 -4.65 11.51
C ALA A 94 -16.63 -4.43 10.02
N ALA A 95 -15.81 -3.63 9.31
CA ALA A 95 -15.96 -3.42 7.88
C ALA A 95 -15.84 -4.72 7.07
N SER A 96 -14.92 -5.62 7.45
CA SER A 96 -14.78 -6.93 6.80
C SER A 96 -16.01 -7.82 7.04
N ASN A 97 -16.65 -7.75 8.20
CA ASN A 97 -17.90 -8.46 8.45
C ASN A 97 -19.06 -7.91 7.60
N TRP A 98 -19.17 -6.59 7.47
CA TRP A 98 -20.14 -5.98 6.56
C TRP A 98 -19.93 -6.42 5.11
N ALA A 99 -18.69 -6.49 4.66
CA ALA A 99 -18.37 -6.93 3.30
C ALA A 99 -18.81 -8.37 2.99
N LYS A 100 -18.99 -9.24 3.99
CA LYS A 100 -19.47 -10.62 3.77
C LYS A 100 -20.89 -10.67 3.23
N VAL A 101 -21.75 -9.77 3.68
CA VAL A 101 -23.20 -9.78 3.34
C VAL A 101 -23.51 -8.97 2.08
N ILE A 102 -22.58 -8.17 1.55
CA ILE A 102 -22.78 -7.43 0.31
C ILE A 102 -22.63 -8.37 -0.88
N ILE A 103 -23.64 -8.44 -1.73
CA ILE A 103 -23.66 -9.32 -2.90
C ILE A 103 -23.53 -8.53 -4.20
N ASP A 104 -24.30 -7.44 -4.37
CA ASP A 104 -24.46 -6.79 -5.68
C ASP A 104 -23.59 -5.54 -5.88
N GLN A 105 -23.89 -4.46 -5.18
CA GLN A 105 -23.22 -3.18 -5.38
C GLN A 105 -22.63 -2.60 -4.10
N PRO A 106 -21.48 -1.89 -4.20
CA PRO A 106 -20.91 -1.19 -3.07
C PRO A 106 -21.90 -0.18 -2.47
N PRO A 107 -22.24 -0.29 -1.17
CA PRO A 107 -23.22 0.59 -0.54
C PRO A 107 -22.74 2.03 -0.38
N PHE A 108 -21.48 2.24 0.02
CA PHE A 108 -20.94 3.57 0.29
C PHE A 108 -20.46 4.26 -0.99
N ASP A 109 -20.68 5.57 -1.08
CA ASP A 109 -20.10 6.38 -2.17
C ASP A 109 -18.59 6.47 -2.04
N TYR A 110 -18.09 6.61 -0.80
CA TYR A 110 -16.67 6.65 -0.49
C TYR A 110 -16.33 5.71 0.65
N VAL A 111 -15.25 4.96 0.48
CA VAL A 111 -14.59 4.23 1.58
C VAL A 111 -13.16 4.70 1.68
N ILE A 112 -12.75 5.07 2.89
CA ILE A 112 -11.40 5.50 3.19
C ILE A 112 -10.83 4.51 4.21
N MET A 113 -9.74 3.85 3.88
CA MET A 113 -9.04 2.92 4.75
C MET A 113 -7.78 3.61 5.26
N ASP A 114 -7.78 4.02 6.54
CA ASP A 114 -6.62 4.61 7.20
C ASP A 114 -5.70 3.53 7.77
N GLU A 115 -4.41 3.84 7.87
CA GLU A 115 -3.36 2.88 8.28
C GLU A 115 -3.44 1.54 7.50
N ALA A 116 -3.75 1.61 6.20
CA ALA A 116 -3.96 0.44 5.34
C ALA A 116 -2.74 -0.49 5.26
N SER A 117 -1.53 0.00 5.56
CA SER A 117 -0.31 -0.79 5.69
C SER A 117 -0.40 -1.87 6.77
N GLN A 118 -1.24 -1.68 7.78
CA GLN A 118 -1.51 -2.66 8.84
C GLN A 118 -2.67 -3.62 8.51
N GLY A 119 -3.27 -3.51 7.33
CA GLY A 119 -4.37 -4.35 6.88
C GLY A 119 -3.90 -5.58 6.11
N PHE A 120 -4.48 -6.75 6.40
CA PHE A 120 -4.36 -7.91 5.53
C PHE A 120 -5.04 -7.65 4.18
N PHE A 121 -4.64 -8.38 3.14
CA PHE A 121 -5.20 -8.18 1.80
C PHE A 121 -6.72 -8.36 1.76
N VAL A 122 -7.28 -9.28 2.54
CA VAL A 122 -8.73 -9.47 2.66
C VAL A 122 -9.44 -8.21 3.17
N MET A 123 -8.83 -7.45 4.07
CA MET A 123 -9.39 -6.19 4.58
C MET A 123 -9.37 -5.08 3.54
N VAL A 124 -8.29 -5.03 2.74
CA VAL A 124 -8.18 -4.13 1.57
C VAL A 124 -9.26 -4.44 0.53
N CYS A 125 -9.50 -5.73 0.28
CA CYS A 125 -10.58 -6.18 -0.61
C CYS A 125 -11.97 -5.87 -0.04
N ALA A 126 -12.16 -6.01 1.27
CA ALA A 126 -13.41 -5.64 1.93
C ALA A 126 -13.74 -4.16 1.75
N ALA A 127 -12.76 -3.27 1.93
CA ALA A 127 -12.93 -1.84 1.65
C ALA A 127 -13.35 -1.60 0.18
N LYS A 128 -12.74 -2.34 -0.77
CA LYS A 128 -13.11 -2.25 -2.20
C LYS A 128 -14.52 -2.74 -2.49
N LYS A 129 -14.98 -3.75 -1.75
CA LYS A 129 -16.33 -4.30 -1.89
C LYS A 129 -17.40 -3.36 -1.34
N LEU A 130 -17.06 -2.60 -0.31
CA LEU A 130 -17.97 -1.67 0.36
C LEU A 130 -18.10 -0.31 -0.33
N GLY A 131 -17.07 0.15 -1.07
CA GLY A 131 -17.02 1.50 -1.63
C GLY A 131 -17.10 1.56 -3.15
N LYS A 132 -17.96 2.46 -3.67
CA LYS A 132 -17.94 2.84 -5.09
C LYS A 132 -16.61 3.47 -5.47
N LYS A 133 -16.10 4.35 -4.60
CA LYS A 133 -14.78 4.98 -4.68
C LYS A 133 -14.00 4.66 -3.41
N VAL A 134 -12.75 4.21 -3.55
CA VAL A 134 -11.94 3.79 -2.40
C VAL A 134 -10.61 4.51 -2.38
N ILE A 135 -10.24 4.98 -1.18
CA ILE A 135 -8.95 5.57 -0.88
C ILE A 135 -8.28 4.70 0.18
N TRP A 136 -7.14 4.11 -0.17
CA TRP A 136 -6.29 3.41 0.79
C TRP A 136 -5.14 4.33 1.18
N ILE A 137 -5.06 4.65 2.47
CA ILE A 137 -4.02 5.52 3.05
C ILE A 137 -3.16 4.65 3.94
N GLY A 138 -1.86 4.61 3.68
CA GLY A 138 -0.92 3.77 4.42
C GLY A 138 0.51 4.20 4.16
N ASP A 139 1.46 3.42 4.66
CA ASP A 139 2.88 3.67 4.42
C ASP A 139 3.64 2.35 4.32
N GLN A 140 4.19 2.05 3.14
CA GLN A 140 4.95 0.82 2.90
C GLN A 140 6.26 0.73 3.70
N CYS A 141 6.78 1.88 4.12
CA CYS A 141 8.02 1.97 4.90
C CYS A 141 7.76 1.94 6.41
N GLN A 142 6.50 1.74 6.83
CA GLN A 142 6.11 1.49 8.22
C GLN A 142 5.70 0.04 8.44
N MET A 143 5.39 -0.32 9.70
CA MET A 143 5.17 -1.72 10.07
C MET A 143 4.00 -2.36 9.31
N PRO A 144 4.21 -3.57 8.76
CA PRO A 144 3.15 -4.39 8.18
C PRO A 144 2.26 -4.99 9.28
N PRO A 145 1.17 -5.69 8.91
CA PRO A 145 0.35 -6.44 9.87
C PRO A 145 1.18 -7.46 10.66
N VAL A 146 0.87 -7.60 11.94
CA VAL A 146 1.51 -8.63 12.77
C VAL A 146 0.95 -10.01 12.41
N ILE A 147 1.86 -10.94 12.11
CA ILE A 147 1.54 -12.30 11.70
C ILE A 147 2.15 -13.28 12.70
N ASN A 148 1.31 -14.09 13.34
CA ASN A 148 1.74 -15.14 14.27
C ASN A 148 1.98 -16.50 13.56
N MET A 149 2.34 -16.48 12.27
CA MET A 149 2.63 -17.66 11.49
C MET A 149 4.12 -17.73 11.16
N ASN A 150 4.68 -18.94 11.13
CA ASN A 150 6.06 -19.13 10.70
C ASN A 150 6.27 -18.56 9.28
N PRO A 151 7.26 -17.66 9.06
CA PRO A 151 7.55 -17.05 7.77
C PRO A 151 7.78 -18.06 6.64
N ASP A 152 8.39 -19.22 6.93
CA ASP A 152 8.63 -20.27 5.94
C ASP A 152 7.33 -20.84 5.36
N LYS A 153 6.31 -21.01 6.21
CA LYS A 153 4.98 -21.47 5.76
C LYS A 153 4.29 -20.46 4.85
N LEU A 154 4.55 -19.17 5.04
CA LEU A 154 4.03 -18.11 4.15
C LEU A 154 4.70 -18.16 2.78
N LEU A 155 6.00 -18.51 2.74
CA LEU A 155 6.76 -18.69 1.51
C LEU A 155 6.31 -19.92 0.74
N GLU A 156 6.28 -21.09 1.40
CA GLU A 156 5.89 -22.36 0.79
C GLU A 156 4.50 -22.29 0.14
N LYS A 157 3.56 -21.58 0.77
CA LYS A 157 2.16 -21.48 0.31
C LYS A 157 1.88 -20.27 -0.56
N ASN A 158 2.88 -19.46 -0.91
CA ASN A 158 2.69 -18.20 -1.65
C ASN A 158 1.67 -17.23 -1.01
N TRP A 159 1.57 -17.23 0.32
CA TRP A 159 0.62 -16.38 1.05
C TRP A 159 1.16 -14.97 1.40
N ARG A 160 2.41 -14.67 1.05
CA ARG A 160 3.00 -13.34 1.27
C ARG A 160 2.12 -12.19 0.76
N PRO A 161 1.51 -12.26 -0.45
CA PRO A 161 0.63 -11.19 -0.91
C PRO A 161 -0.61 -11.00 -0.03
N LEU A 162 -1.08 -12.05 0.64
CA LEU A 162 -2.24 -11.98 1.53
C LEU A 162 -1.89 -11.34 2.88
N SER A 163 -0.64 -11.41 3.28
CA SER A 163 -0.16 -10.97 4.58
C SER A 163 0.06 -9.46 4.69
N SER A 164 0.24 -8.76 3.57
CA SER A 164 0.42 -7.30 3.53
C SER A 164 -0.42 -6.70 2.41
N GLY A 165 -1.65 -6.29 2.76
CA GLY A 165 -2.63 -5.83 1.78
C GLY A 165 -2.21 -4.59 1.03
N PHE A 166 -1.69 -3.59 1.73
CA PHE A 166 -1.29 -2.32 1.13
C PHE A 166 -0.09 -2.47 0.18
N LYS A 167 0.93 -3.23 0.60
CA LYS A 167 2.08 -3.52 -0.25
C LYS A 167 1.65 -4.25 -1.52
N THR A 168 0.85 -5.30 -1.37
CA THR A 168 0.29 -6.06 -2.50
C THR A 168 -0.53 -5.19 -3.44
N LEU A 169 -1.31 -4.24 -2.89
CA LEU A 169 -2.08 -3.28 -3.68
C LEU A 169 -1.17 -2.38 -4.53
N CYS A 170 -0.07 -1.88 -3.94
CA CYS A 170 0.88 -1.00 -4.61
C CYS A 170 1.69 -1.71 -5.70
N GLU A 171 2.12 -2.95 -5.43
CA GLU A 171 3.02 -3.69 -6.32
C GLU A 171 2.30 -4.41 -7.47
N ASN A 172 1.05 -4.88 -7.23
CA ASN A 172 0.37 -5.77 -8.17
C ASN A 172 -0.84 -5.14 -8.87
N PHE A 173 -1.22 -3.91 -8.52
CA PHE A 173 -2.39 -3.25 -9.09
C PHE A 173 -2.07 -1.84 -9.60
N SER A 174 -2.57 -1.51 -10.78
CA SER A 174 -2.35 -0.20 -11.43
C SER A 174 -3.32 0.88 -10.89
N TYR A 175 -3.44 1.01 -9.58
CA TYR A 175 -4.18 2.14 -9.01
C TYR A 175 -3.33 3.42 -9.03
N PRO A 176 -3.94 4.61 -9.20
CA PRO A 176 -3.21 5.87 -9.00
C PRO A 176 -2.63 5.91 -7.60
N SER A 177 -1.34 6.09 -7.54
CA SER A 177 -0.57 6.10 -6.30
C SER A 177 0.07 7.46 -6.10
N TYR A 178 -0.06 8.00 -4.89
CA TYR A 178 0.39 9.33 -4.53
C TYR A 178 1.18 9.29 -3.22
N LEU A 179 2.15 10.19 -3.09
CA LEU A 179 2.94 10.37 -1.88
C LEU A 179 2.62 11.73 -1.26
N LEU A 180 2.34 11.78 0.04
CA LEU A 180 2.31 13.02 0.80
C LEU A 180 3.76 13.41 1.11
N GLY A 181 4.28 14.44 0.44
CA GLY A 181 5.68 14.81 0.54
C GLY A 181 6.03 15.76 1.69
N ASP A 182 5.05 16.51 2.22
CA ASP A 182 5.29 17.51 3.26
C ASP A 182 5.09 16.92 4.65
N THR A 183 6.13 16.97 5.49
CA THR A 183 6.06 16.58 6.90
C THR A 183 6.01 17.81 7.81
N TYR A 184 5.05 17.83 8.73
CA TYR A 184 4.81 18.90 9.70
C TYR A 184 5.43 18.58 11.08
N ARG A 185 6.03 17.40 11.22
CA ARG A 185 6.64 16.93 12.47
C ARG A 185 8.16 17.04 12.46
N LEU A 186 8.77 16.57 11.38
CA LEU A 186 10.21 16.36 11.32
C LEU A 186 10.92 17.67 10.96
N SER A 187 11.93 18.05 11.74
CA SER A 187 12.85 19.15 11.41
C SER A 187 13.53 18.90 10.05
N GLU A 188 14.16 19.90 9.47
CA GLU A 188 14.87 19.75 8.17
C GLU A 188 15.89 18.60 8.23
N ARG A 189 16.65 18.52 9.33
CA ARG A 189 17.65 17.46 9.51
C ARG A 189 16.97 16.08 9.70
N ALA A 190 15.98 15.97 10.57
CA ALA A 190 15.23 14.74 10.77
C ALA A 190 14.56 14.26 9.46
N CYS A 191 14.01 15.19 8.68
CA CYS A 191 13.40 14.93 7.40
C CYS A 191 14.41 14.39 6.38
N ALA A 192 15.63 14.94 6.33
CA ALA A 192 16.68 14.44 5.44
C ALA A 192 17.08 12.99 5.78
N PHE A 193 17.18 12.64 7.06
CA PHE A 193 17.46 11.27 7.49
C PHE A 193 16.30 10.31 7.20
N THR A 194 15.08 10.67 7.58
CA THR A 194 13.88 9.86 7.28
C THR A 194 13.67 9.74 5.76
N GLY A 195 14.04 10.76 5.00
CA GLY A 195 13.99 10.79 3.54
C GLY A 195 14.76 9.66 2.86
N ILE A 196 15.77 9.06 3.51
CA ILE A 196 16.48 7.88 3.01
C ILE A 196 15.50 6.74 2.66
N PHE A 197 14.45 6.57 3.48
CA PHE A 197 13.44 5.52 3.28
C PHE A 197 12.41 5.86 2.19
N TYR A 198 12.41 7.08 1.68
CA TYR A 198 11.42 7.62 0.74
C TYR A 198 12.07 8.28 -0.50
N ASP A 199 13.24 7.81 -0.89
CA ASP A 199 13.98 8.27 -2.07
C ASP A 199 14.13 9.80 -2.14
N GLY A 200 14.31 10.45 -0.98
CA GLY A 200 14.44 11.90 -0.87
C GLY A 200 13.19 12.72 -1.17
N ALA A 201 12.02 12.08 -1.27
CA ALA A 201 10.78 12.76 -1.66
C ALA A 201 10.11 13.56 -0.52
N LEU A 202 10.66 13.50 0.70
CA LEU A 202 10.14 14.25 1.84
C LEU A 202 10.70 15.68 1.90
N ARG A 203 9.84 16.60 2.30
CA ARG A 203 10.18 18.00 2.58
C ARG A 203 9.65 18.38 3.94
N SER A 204 10.50 18.96 4.79
CA SER A 204 10.05 19.54 6.06
C SER A 204 9.29 20.84 5.82
N VAL A 205 8.13 20.95 6.46
CA VAL A 205 7.34 22.16 6.63
C VAL A 205 6.98 22.36 8.11
N ALA A 206 7.75 21.70 8.99
CA ALA A 206 7.62 21.83 10.44
C ALA A 206 8.09 23.21 10.89
N ASP A 207 7.53 23.68 11.98
CA ASP A 207 8.00 24.89 12.65
C ASP A 207 9.46 24.73 13.09
N LYS A 208 10.23 25.82 13.02
CA LYS A 208 11.59 25.83 13.53
C LYS A 208 11.57 25.92 15.05
N HIS A 209 12.35 25.08 15.67
CA HIS A 209 12.52 25.05 17.12
C HIS A 209 14.00 25.31 17.47
N ASP A 210 14.23 25.94 18.61
CA ASP A 210 15.57 26.07 19.16
C ASP A 210 16.11 24.70 19.59
N ASP A 211 17.42 24.53 19.48
CA ASP A 211 18.09 23.32 19.93
C ASP A 211 17.95 23.16 21.45
N LEU A 212 17.72 21.92 21.88
CA LEU A 212 17.74 21.60 23.31
C LEU A 212 19.19 21.68 23.82
N PRO A 213 19.47 22.44 24.88
CA PRO A 213 20.82 22.60 25.42
C PRO A 213 21.25 21.38 26.24
N ILE A 214 21.13 20.20 25.66
CA ILE A 214 21.43 18.91 26.28
C ILE A 214 22.61 18.27 25.56
N THR A 215 23.60 17.83 26.34
CA THR A 215 24.76 17.10 25.83
C THR A 215 24.35 15.85 25.08
N ASN A 216 25.04 15.50 23.99
CA ASN A 216 24.80 14.36 23.12
C ASN A 216 23.57 14.47 22.23
N LEU A 217 22.86 15.60 22.20
CA LEU A 217 21.85 15.87 21.19
C LEU A 217 22.46 16.58 19.99
N SER A 218 22.13 16.14 18.80
CA SER A 218 22.61 16.75 17.56
C SER A 218 21.88 18.07 17.29
N PRO A 219 22.59 19.13 16.92
CA PRO A 219 21.98 20.40 16.54
C PRO A 219 21.05 20.25 15.32
N GLY A 220 19.99 21.05 15.27
CA GLY A 220 18.98 21.02 14.21
C GLY A 220 18.00 19.87 14.31
N GLY A 221 17.97 19.16 15.45
CA GLY A 221 17.08 18.03 15.70
C GLY A 221 17.50 16.74 14.99
N GLY A 222 16.57 15.78 14.90
CA GLY A 222 16.78 14.50 14.23
C GLY A 222 17.65 13.51 15.00
N PRO A 223 18.35 12.58 14.33
CA PRO A 223 19.05 11.51 15.01
C PRO A 223 20.33 11.96 15.71
N SER A 224 20.50 11.43 16.92
CA SER A 224 21.75 11.43 17.69
C SER A 224 22.10 9.99 18.00
N LEU A 225 23.34 9.57 17.78
CA LEU A 225 23.79 8.21 18.05
C LEU A 225 24.60 8.17 19.35
N LEU A 226 24.11 7.40 20.33
CA LEU A 226 24.80 7.13 21.59
C LEU A 226 25.26 5.67 21.57
N THR A 227 26.56 5.47 21.38
CA THR A 227 27.17 4.14 21.39
C THR A 227 27.76 3.80 22.75
N LEU A 228 27.47 2.61 23.23
CA LEU A 228 27.90 2.12 24.53
C LEU A 228 28.49 0.71 24.36
N PRO A 229 29.53 0.33 25.17
CA PRO A 229 29.93 -1.07 25.22
C PRO A 229 28.86 -1.87 25.97
N LEU A 230 28.04 -2.61 25.25
CA LEU A 230 26.96 -3.39 25.80
C LEU A 230 27.29 -4.91 25.78
N GLU A 231 26.86 -5.59 26.83
CA GLU A 231 27.05 -7.04 26.95
C GLU A 231 26.23 -7.77 25.89
N SER A 232 26.88 -8.69 25.17
CA SER A 232 26.22 -9.56 24.19
C SER A 232 25.23 -10.49 24.88
N GLY A 233 24.04 -10.67 24.27
CA GLY A 233 22.98 -11.53 24.80
C GLY A 233 22.15 -10.92 25.93
N ASN A 234 22.47 -9.70 26.39
CA ASN A 234 21.71 -9.01 27.40
C ASN A 234 20.67 -8.07 26.77
N ARG A 235 19.37 -8.34 27.01
CA ARG A 235 18.24 -7.53 26.51
C ARG A 235 17.91 -6.32 27.37
N ALA A 236 18.51 -6.19 28.53
CA ALA A 236 18.25 -5.08 29.43
C ALA A 236 19.53 -4.63 30.14
N PRO A 237 20.57 -4.20 29.37
CA PRO A 237 21.86 -3.81 29.95
C PRO A 237 21.69 -2.58 30.85
N GLU A 238 22.15 -2.67 32.10
CA GLU A 238 22.02 -1.61 33.09
C GLU A 238 22.65 -0.31 32.60
N LYS A 239 23.83 -0.38 31.99
CA LYS A 239 24.52 0.79 31.44
C LYS A 239 23.65 1.57 30.43
N MET A 240 22.89 0.88 29.56
CA MET A 240 21.95 1.55 28.64
C MET A 240 20.82 2.23 29.39
N ILE A 241 20.27 1.55 30.41
CA ILE A 241 19.18 2.09 31.22
C ILE A 241 19.63 3.35 31.94
N ASP A 242 20.79 3.31 32.60
CA ASP A 242 21.34 4.42 33.38
C ASP A 242 21.61 5.64 32.48
N GLU A 243 22.26 5.45 31.34
CA GLU A 243 22.56 6.55 30.42
C GLU A 243 21.29 7.20 29.85
N VAL A 244 20.30 6.41 29.47
CA VAL A 244 19.00 6.94 29.01
C VAL A 244 18.33 7.74 30.14
N LEU A 245 18.27 7.20 31.35
CA LEU A 245 17.65 7.89 32.49
C LEU A 245 18.38 9.16 32.90
N ASN A 246 19.72 9.19 32.79
CA ASN A 246 20.51 10.40 33.03
C ASN A 246 20.17 11.49 31.99
N MET A 247 20.04 11.14 30.71
CA MET A 247 19.60 12.08 29.67
C MET A 247 18.18 12.56 29.90
N VAL A 248 17.25 11.65 30.23
CA VAL A 248 15.84 12.00 30.54
C VAL A 248 15.78 12.96 31.71
N LYS A 249 16.60 12.74 32.75
CA LYS A 249 16.72 13.66 33.89
C LYS A 249 17.13 15.06 33.47
N ALA A 250 18.15 15.17 32.62
CA ALA A 250 18.62 16.47 32.12
C ALA A 250 17.54 17.18 31.29
N ILE A 251 16.79 16.44 30.43
CA ILE A 251 15.71 16.99 29.64
C ILE A 251 14.55 17.49 30.51
N LEU A 252 14.11 16.69 31.49
CA LEU A 252 13.03 17.06 32.40
C LEU A 252 13.45 18.21 33.36
N ALA A 253 14.72 18.31 33.71
CA ALA A 253 15.26 19.44 34.51
C ALA A 253 15.27 20.75 33.69
N TYR A 254 15.53 20.66 32.37
CA TYR A 254 15.44 21.81 31.46
C TYR A 254 13.98 22.24 31.23
N ASN A 255 13.11 21.30 30.91
CA ASN A 255 11.68 21.55 30.73
C ASN A 255 10.85 20.30 31.08
N SER A 256 10.20 20.37 32.25
CA SER A 256 9.38 19.26 32.77
C SER A 256 8.09 18.95 31.98
N LYS A 257 7.74 19.77 30.97
CA LYS A 257 6.54 19.57 30.15
C LYS A 257 6.82 18.81 28.87
N LEU A 258 8.10 18.60 28.51
CA LEU A 258 8.45 17.88 27.28
C LEU A 258 7.91 16.44 27.32
N GLU A 259 7.33 16.03 26.21
CA GLU A 259 6.86 14.67 26.00
C GLU A 259 8.03 13.77 25.54
N ILE A 260 8.34 12.75 26.33
CA ILE A 260 9.46 11.85 26.07
C ILE A 260 8.93 10.44 25.79
N ALA A 261 9.43 9.82 24.72
CA ALA A 261 9.20 8.41 24.45
C ALA A 261 10.51 7.62 24.58
N ILE A 262 10.48 6.51 25.32
CA ILE A 262 11.60 5.56 25.42
C ILE A 262 11.11 4.25 24.81
N LEU A 263 11.67 3.89 23.66
CA LEU A 263 11.18 2.80 22.83
C LEU A 263 12.22 1.68 22.71
N SER A 264 11.77 0.44 22.70
CA SER A 264 12.60 -0.70 22.31
C SER A 264 11.76 -1.74 21.58
N LYS A 265 12.40 -2.62 20.81
CA LYS A 265 11.78 -3.83 20.23
C LYS A 265 11.42 -4.83 21.33
N PHE A 266 12.21 -4.90 22.37
CA PHE A 266 12.15 -5.99 23.36
C PHE A 266 11.39 -5.58 24.62
N ARG A 267 10.39 -6.39 24.99
CA ARG A 267 9.63 -6.22 26.23
C ARG A 267 10.49 -6.27 27.49
N ALA A 268 11.61 -7.03 27.47
CA ALA A 268 12.53 -7.10 28.60
C ALA A 268 13.17 -5.72 28.85
N THR A 269 13.68 -5.07 27.80
CA THR A 269 14.22 -3.70 27.86
C THR A 269 13.17 -2.73 28.43
N VAL A 270 11.96 -2.75 27.85
CA VAL A 270 10.86 -1.88 28.28
C VAL A 270 10.51 -2.06 29.75
N LYS A 271 10.33 -3.31 30.21
CA LYS A 271 9.98 -3.59 31.61
C LYS A 271 11.06 -3.12 32.60
N ASN A 272 12.33 -3.37 32.30
CA ASN A 272 13.42 -2.95 33.18
C ASN A 272 13.57 -1.42 33.18
N MET A 273 13.43 -0.78 32.01
CA MET A 273 13.42 0.69 31.90
C MET A 273 12.26 1.31 32.71
N GLN A 274 11.04 0.76 32.57
CA GLN A 274 9.88 1.21 33.35
C GLN A 274 10.11 1.09 34.85
N ARG A 275 10.64 -0.06 35.33
CA ARG A 275 10.96 -0.25 36.76
C ARG A 275 11.98 0.76 37.27
N ALA A 276 13.08 0.92 36.53
CA ALA A 276 14.12 1.87 36.90
C ALA A 276 13.60 3.32 36.92
N PHE A 277 12.80 3.69 35.89
CA PHE A 277 12.22 5.02 35.80
C PHE A 277 11.25 5.30 36.96
N ILE A 278 10.30 4.39 37.25
CA ILE A 278 9.33 4.55 38.34
C ILE A 278 10.03 4.64 39.70
N ASN A 279 11.07 3.83 39.89
CA ASN A 279 11.85 3.88 41.14
C ASN A 279 12.55 5.24 41.39
N LEU A 280 12.97 5.92 40.31
CA LEU A 280 13.69 7.20 40.40
C LEU A 280 12.76 8.42 40.41
N TYR A 281 11.69 8.38 39.64
CA TYR A 281 10.86 9.57 39.33
C TYR A 281 9.38 9.40 39.66
N GLY A 282 8.92 8.19 40.03
CA GLY A 282 7.52 7.89 40.14
C GLY A 282 6.82 7.84 38.76
N GLU A 283 5.51 7.85 38.76
CA GLU A 283 4.72 7.92 37.51
C GLU A 283 4.72 9.34 36.95
N GLN A 284 5.12 9.49 35.69
CA GLN A 284 5.10 10.75 34.96
C GLN A 284 4.23 10.57 33.68
N LYS A 285 3.22 11.42 33.50
CA LYS A 285 2.28 11.31 32.38
C LYS A 285 2.89 11.66 31.02
N ASN A 286 3.94 12.48 31.02
CA ASN A 286 4.62 12.93 29.82
C ASN A 286 5.84 12.07 29.43
N VAL A 287 6.08 10.95 30.13
CA VAL A 287 7.12 9.99 29.76
C VAL A 287 6.49 8.64 29.45
N LEU A 288 6.54 8.26 28.18
CA LEU A 288 6.03 6.97 27.69
C LEU A 288 7.20 5.99 27.49
N ILE A 289 7.11 4.82 28.08
CA ILE A 289 8.08 3.73 27.91
C ILE A 289 7.34 2.50 27.40
N ASP A 290 7.52 2.16 26.11
CA ASP A 290 6.82 1.02 25.51
C ASP A 290 7.60 0.43 24.32
N THR A 291 7.04 -0.63 23.72
CA THR A 291 7.57 -1.20 22.47
C THR A 291 7.22 -0.34 21.26
N VAL A 292 8.10 -0.38 20.25
CA VAL A 292 7.92 0.41 19.01
C VAL A 292 6.57 0.12 18.35
N GLU A 293 6.12 -1.13 18.39
CA GLU A 293 4.86 -1.57 17.76
C GLU A 293 3.62 -0.92 18.38
N ARG A 294 3.67 -0.59 19.67
CA ARG A 294 2.51 -0.01 20.37
C ARG A 294 2.37 1.49 20.20
N VAL A 295 3.44 2.15 19.76
CA VAL A 295 3.48 3.61 19.66
C VAL A 295 3.36 4.13 18.23
N GLN A 296 2.90 3.29 17.31
CA GLN A 296 2.63 3.76 15.96
C GLN A 296 1.57 4.88 15.99
N GLY A 297 1.82 5.97 15.27
CA GLY A 297 0.99 7.17 15.33
C GLY A 297 1.41 8.21 16.38
N LEU A 298 2.13 7.82 17.45
CA LEU A 298 2.59 8.73 18.51
C LEU A 298 3.46 9.87 17.93
N THR A 299 3.34 11.03 18.54
CA THR A 299 4.27 12.17 18.39
C THR A 299 4.77 12.52 19.78
N CYS A 300 6.07 12.79 19.91
CA CYS A 300 6.71 13.23 21.17
C CYS A 300 7.79 14.27 20.86
N ASP A 301 8.25 14.96 21.87
CA ASP A 301 9.32 15.96 21.72
C ASP A 301 10.67 15.29 21.53
N VAL A 302 11.02 14.36 22.41
CA VAL A 302 12.26 13.59 22.33
C VAL A 302 11.97 12.09 22.39
N CYS A 303 12.60 11.34 21.49
CA CYS A 303 12.47 9.89 21.41
C CYS A 303 13.81 9.21 21.68
N PHE A 304 13.83 8.25 22.59
CA PHE A 304 14.94 7.33 22.78
C PHE A 304 14.61 6.00 22.13
N PHE A 305 15.45 5.53 21.22
CA PHE A 305 15.33 4.21 20.63
C PHE A 305 16.45 3.32 21.15
N CYS A 306 16.10 2.42 22.07
CA CYS A 306 17.04 1.54 22.78
C CYS A 306 17.19 0.22 22.04
N ILE A 307 18.40 -0.08 21.55
CA ILE A 307 18.77 -1.29 20.81
C ILE A 307 19.81 -2.06 21.65
N PRO A 308 19.41 -3.06 22.45
CA PRO A 308 20.34 -3.88 23.23
C PRO A 308 21.16 -4.80 22.29
N ASN A 309 22.31 -5.27 22.78
CA ASN A 309 23.21 -6.17 22.03
C ASN A 309 22.75 -7.65 22.12
N ASP A 310 21.46 -7.89 21.84
CA ASP A 310 20.89 -9.23 21.66
C ASP A 310 19.83 -9.17 20.54
N LEU A 311 19.96 -10.04 19.54
CA LEU A 311 19.05 -10.09 18.37
C LEU A 311 18.81 -8.68 17.76
N GLN A 312 19.84 -7.84 17.78
CA GLN A 312 19.75 -6.43 17.36
C GLN A 312 19.23 -6.26 15.93
N TYR A 313 19.44 -7.24 15.03
CA TYR A 313 18.91 -7.25 13.67
C TYR A 313 17.39 -7.07 13.64
N MET A 314 16.65 -7.56 14.66
CA MET A 314 15.20 -7.36 14.75
C MET A 314 14.80 -5.90 15.00
N SER A 315 15.67 -5.12 15.66
CA SER A 315 15.48 -3.68 15.84
C SER A 315 15.89 -2.87 14.62
N LEU A 316 16.72 -3.46 13.75
CA LEU A 316 17.26 -2.85 12.53
C LEU A 316 16.45 -3.19 11.28
N GLU A 317 15.32 -3.90 11.42
CA GLU A 317 14.36 -4.05 10.33
C GLU A 317 13.84 -2.68 9.89
N LYS A 318 13.95 -2.37 8.59
CA LYS A 318 13.63 -1.05 8.02
C LYS A 318 12.28 -0.47 8.48
N PRO A 319 11.15 -1.20 8.46
CA PRO A 319 9.87 -0.64 8.89
C PRO A 319 9.82 -0.26 10.38
N LEU A 320 10.38 -1.11 11.24
CA LEU A 320 10.43 -0.85 12.68
C LEU A 320 11.37 0.31 13.00
N PHE A 321 12.54 0.32 12.38
CA PHE A 321 13.54 1.38 12.55
C PHE A 321 12.98 2.74 12.11
N ASN A 322 12.32 2.81 10.94
CA ASN A 322 11.69 4.04 10.46
C ASN A 322 10.60 4.53 11.42
N VAL A 323 9.77 3.63 11.96
CA VAL A 323 8.75 4.00 12.96
C VAL A 323 9.41 4.56 14.22
N ALA A 324 10.43 3.90 14.77
CA ALA A 324 11.10 4.34 15.99
C ALA A 324 11.78 5.71 15.83
N THR A 325 12.45 5.93 14.68
CA THR A 325 13.28 7.13 14.46
C THR A 325 12.53 8.35 13.94
N SER A 326 11.24 8.22 13.66
CA SER A 326 10.40 9.30 13.12
C SER A 326 9.29 9.77 14.07
N ARG A 327 9.42 9.49 15.39
CA ARG A 327 8.41 9.88 16.40
C ARG A 327 8.58 11.29 16.92
N SER A 328 9.83 11.78 16.98
CA SER A 328 10.14 13.04 17.67
C SER A 328 9.98 14.28 16.79
N VAL A 329 9.63 15.37 17.45
CA VAL A 329 9.65 16.73 16.89
C VAL A 329 11.07 17.30 16.95
N PHE A 330 11.76 17.15 18.09
CA PHE A 330 13.13 17.62 18.29
C PHE A 330 14.16 16.54 17.92
N ASN A 331 14.50 15.67 18.85
CA ASN A 331 15.59 14.71 18.66
C ASN A 331 15.13 13.27 18.85
N THR A 332 15.75 12.37 18.08
CA THR A 332 15.73 10.93 18.33
C THR A 332 17.12 10.47 18.75
N VAL A 333 17.26 9.93 19.96
CA VAL A 333 18.51 9.35 20.46
C VAL A 333 18.48 7.85 20.23
N ILE A 334 19.34 7.36 19.34
CA ILE A 334 19.52 5.92 19.10
C ILE A 334 20.62 5.44 20.05
N VAL A 335 20.24 4.60 21.00
CA VAL A 335 21.16 4.03 22.00
C VAL A 335 21.44 2.58 21.67
N CYS A 336 22.72 2.25 21.44
CA CYS A 336 23.09 0.95 20.89
C CYS A 336 24.51 0.54 21.28
N ASP A 337 24.87 -0.71 20.93
CA ASP A 337 26.24 -1.20 21.08
C ASP A 337 27.20 -0.48 20.12
N GLU A 338 28.45 -0.27 20.56
CA GLU A 338 29.49 0.39 19.75
C GLU A 338 29.82 -0.35 18.44
N ASN A 339 29.63 -1.68 18.42
CA ASN A 339 29.85 -2.54 17.25
C ASN A 339 28.59 -2.80 16.43
N MET A 340 27.50 -2.07 16.67
CA MET A 340 26.21 -2.29 15.99
C MET A 340 26.32 -2.23 14.46
N LEU A 341 27.19 -1.36 13.92
CA LEU A 341 27.40 -1.23 12.48
C LEU A 341 28.06 -2.46 11.84
N ASP A 342 28.64 -3.36 12.64
CA ASP A 342 29.22 -4.61 12.15
C ASP A 342 28.17 -5.71 11.95
N THR A 343 26.90 -5.45 12.23
CA THR A 343 25.78 -6.39 12.00
C THR A 343 25.66 -6.70 10.51
N VAL A 344 25.77 -7.98 10.15
CA VAL A 344 25.89 -8.44 8.75
C VAL A 344 24.60 -8.24 7.96
N ASP A 345 23.45 -8.54 8.54
CA ASP A 345 22.13 -8.56 7.86
C ASP A 345 21.34 -7.25 8.01
N MET A 346 22.04 -6.13 8.11
CA MET A 346 21.39 -4.82 8.22
C MET A 346 20.93 -4.33 6.83
N ASP A 347 19.67 -3.85 6.76
CA ASP A 347 19.15 -3.18 5.56
C ASP A 347 20.04 -2.01 5.14
N ILE A 348 20.27 -1.84 3.85
CA ILE A 348 21.22 -0.84 3.32
C ILE A 348 20.82 0.60 3.68
N ASP A 349 19.51 0.91 3.72
CA ASP A 349 19.03 2.24 4.06
C ASP A 349 19.21 2.52 5.56
N VAL A 350 19.01 1.51 6.40
CA VAL A 350 19.25 1.61 7.85
C VAL A 350 20.75 1.79 8.12
N ARG A 351 21.62 1.06 7.44
CA ARG A 351 23.07 1.22 7.53
C ARG A 351 23.48 2.63 7.14
N ASN A 352 23.02 3.11 5.98
CA ASN A 352 23.31 4.47 5.51
C ASN A 352 22.84 5.54 6.51
N TYR A 353 21.66 5.35 7.11
CA TYR A 353 21.13 6.23 8.17
C TYR A 353 22.07 6.28 9.37
N LEU A 354 22.50 5.13 9.89
CA LEU A 354 23.34 5.02 11.08
C LEU A 354 24.77 5.53 10.86
N GLU A 355 25.39 5.21 9.73
CA GLU A 355 26.73 5.71 9.36
C GLU A 355 26.74 7.24 9.28
N ARG A 356 25.71 7.83 8.69
CA ARG A 356 25.56 9.29 8.62
C ARG A 356 25.25 9.91 9.98
N ALA A 357 24.46 9.24 10.82
CA ALA A 357 24.21 9.68 12.18
C ALA A 357 25.52 9.66 13.02
N LYS A 358 26.36 8.62 12.84
CA LYS A 358 27.68 8.49 13.50
C LYS A 358 28.64 9.60 13.07
N SER A 359 28.68 9.90 11.78
CA SER A 359 29.55 10.97 11.22
C SER A 359 28.94 12.37 11.35
N ASN A 360 27.76 12.50 11.91
CA ASN A 360 26.95 13.74 11.96
C ASN A 360 26.77 14.41 10.59
N SER A 361 26.76 13.62 9.52
CA SER A 361 26.63 14.11 8.12
C SER A 361 25.19 14.04 7.65
N ILE A 362 24.65 15.16 7.17
CA ILE A 362 23.28 15.21 6.65
C ILE A 362 23.21 14.45 5.31
N PRO A 363 22.26 13.53 5.13
CA PRO A 363 22.07 12.85 3.85
C PRO A 363 21.78 13.82 2.72
N LYS A 364 22.59 13.76 1.66
CA LYS A 364 22.27 14.38 0.37
C LYS A 364 21.74 13.25 -0.52
N ILE A 365 20.43 13.20 -0.68
CA ILE A 365 19.81 12.22 -1.55
C ILE A 365 19.69 12.89 -2.92
N GLU A 366 20.52 12.43 -3.86
CA GLU A 366 20.37 12.81 -5.27
C GLU A 366 19.03 12.22 -5.74
N LYS A 367 18.17 13.07 -6.28
CA LYS A 367 16.93 12.58 -6.90
C LYS A 367 17.33 11.62 -8.01
N PRO A 368 16.78 10.40 -8.06
CA PRO A 368 17.08 9.48 -9.14
C PRO A 368 16.84 10.16 -10.49
N GLU A 369 17.75 9.98 -11.44
CA GLU A 369 17.53 10.39 -12.82
C GLU A 369 16.21 9.83 -13.34
N GLU A 370 15.53 10.61 -14.16
CA GLU A 370 14.20 10.29 -14.64
C GLU A 370 14.18 8.99 -15.46
N ASP A 371 13.89 7.88 -14.80
CA ASP A 371 13.60 6.61 -15.45
C ASP A 371 12.08 6.56 -15.78
N ASP A 372 11.74 6.83 -17.02
CA ASP A 372 10.35 6.88 -17.52
C ASP A 372 9.62 5.52 -17.48
N GLN A 373 10.29 4.44 -17.05
CA GLN A 373 9.72 3.08 -17.06
C GLN A 373 9.09 2.64 -15.73
N LYS A 374 9.32 3.37 -14.63
CA LYS A 374 8.69 3.05 -13.33
C LYS A 374 7.53 3.99 -13.03
N PRO A 375 6.36 3.47 -12.61
CA PRO A 375 5.25 4.31 -12.18
C PRO A 375 5.66 5.13 -10.96
N ARG A 376 5.86 6.43 -11.14
CA ARG A 376 6.23 7.34 -10.07
C ARG A 376 5.04 7.70 -9.23
N LEU A 377 5.24 7.68 -7.91
CA LEU A 377 4.30 8.27 -6.96
C LEU A 377 4.25 9.78 -7.19
N LYS A 378 3.10 10.31 -7.58
CA LYS A 378 2.91 11.76 -7.66
C LYS A 378 2.89 12.34 -6.26
N VAL A 379 3.75 13.34 -5.99
CA VAL A 379 3.78 14.03 -4.71
C VAL A 379 2.55 14.93 -4.58
N LEU A 380 1.82 14.81 -3.47
CA LEU A 380 0.62 15.59 -3.17
C LEU A 380 0.81 16.42 -1.90
N GLY A 381 0.42 17.69 -1.96
CA GLY A 381 0.26 18.53 -0.77
C GLY A 381 -1.03 18.26 0.00
N LYS A 382 -2.10 17.80 -0.68
CA LYS A 382 -3.41 17.48 -0.10
C LYS A 382 -4.01 16.24 -0.76
N ILE A 383 -4.91 15.56 -0.05
CA ILE A 383 -5.77 14.52 -0.60
C ILE A 383 -7.05 15.20 -1.09
N ASP A 384 -7.32 15.12 -2.39
CA ASP A 384 -8.47 15.80 -3.01
C ASP A 384 -9.39 14.76 -3.67
N PRO A 385 -10.69 14.73 -3.34
CA PRO A 385 -11.65 13.82 -3.96
C PRO A 385 -11.74 13.94 -5.48
N SER A 386 -11.45 15.11 -6.04
CA SER A 386 -11.44 15.33 -7.49
C SER A 386 -10.44 14.45 -8.23
N LEU A 387 -9.40 13.97 -7.53
CA LEU A 387 -8.44 12.99 -8.05
C LEU A 387 -9.12 11.64 -8.40
N LEU A 388 -10.20 11.30 -7.71
CA LEU A 388 -11.01 10.11 -8.02
C LEU A 388 -11.87 10.30 -9.28
N GLU A 389 -12.19 11.55 -9.62
CA GLU A 389 -13.02 11.88 -10.80
C GLU A 389 -12.19 11.95 -12.08
N ARG A 390 -10.97 12.48 -12.00
CA ARG A 390 -10.04 12.52 -13.15
C ARG A 390 -9.77 11.13 -13.73
N LYS A 391 -9.85 10.09 -12.92
CA LYS A 391 -9.64 8.71 -13.36
C LYS A 391 -10.73 8.19 -14.30
N LYS A 392 -11.98 8.66 -14.21
CA LYS A 392 -13.01 8.28 -15.18
C LYS A 392 -12.65 8.72 -16.60
N LYS A 393 -11.96 9.85 -16.77
CA LYS A 393 -11.49 10.36 -18.08
C LYS A 393 -10.24 9.64 -18.58
N GLU A 394 -9.34 9.22 -17.67
CA GLU A 394 -8.14 8.45 -18.05
C GLU A 394 -8.45 6.98 -18.32
N ILE A 395 -9.35 6.35 -17.55
CA ILE A 395 -9.80 4.97 -17.82
C ILE A 395 -10.58 4.88 -19.14
N SER A 396 -11.32 5.94 -19.51
CA SER A 396 -11.99 5.97 -20.84
C SER A 396 -10.99 6.10 -22.01
N LYS A 397 -9.73 6.47 -21.72
CA LYS A 397 -8.62 6.52 -22.69
C LYS A 397 -7.69 5.30 -22.62
N LEU A 398 -7.84 4.42 -21.61
CA LEU A 398 -7.13 3.14 -21.61
C LEU A 398 -7.62 2.32 -22.80
N LYS A 399 -6.70 2.02 -23.72
CA LYS A 399 -6.98 1.17 -24.87
C LYS A 399 -7.55 -0.15 -24.38
N ARG A 400 -8.73 -0.51 -24.86
CA ARG A 400 -9.34 -1.80 -24.52
C ARG A 400 -8.54 -2.92 -25.16
N ASN A 401 -8.43 -4.05 -24.48
CA ASN A 401 -7.83 -5.23 -25.07
C ASN A 401 -8.74 -5.76 -26.19
N TYR A 402 -8.17 -5.99 -27.36
CA TYR A 402 -8.81 -6.64 -28.48
C TYR A 402 -8.22 -8.03 -28.63
N TYR A 403 -9.01 -9.07 -28.42
CA TYR A 403 -8.52 -10.44 -28.51
C TYR A 403 -8.62 -10.96 -29.94
N VAL A 404 -7.49 -11.29 -30.54
CA VAL A 404 -7.39 -12.00 -31.81
C VAL A 404 -7.19 -13.48 -31.51
N ILE A 405 -8.13 -14.34 -31.89
CA ILE A 405 -8.10 -15.76 -31.51
C ILE A 405 -7.60 -16.60 -32.67
N ASP A 406 -6.62 -17.43 -32.38
CA ASP A 406 -6.04 -18.38 -33.30
C ASP A 406 -6.89 -19.66 -33.41
N THR A 407 -6.87 -20.33 -34.57
CA THR A 407 -7.65 -21.52 -34.90
C THR A 407 -7.44 -22.66 -33.91
N ASN A 408 -6.19 -22.90 -33.48
CA ASN A 408 -5.86 -24.00 -32.56
C ASN A 408 -6.48 -23.84 -31.16
N VAL A 409 -6.82 -22.63 -30.78
CA VAL A 409 -7.50 -22.32 -29.51
C VAL A 409 -8.93 -22.86 -29.54
N PHE A 410 -9.65 -22.68 -30.63
CA PHE A 410 -11.02 -23.20 -30.78
C PHE A 410 -11.08 -24.72 -30.79
N VAL A 411 -10.08 -25.39 -31.35
CA VAL A 411 -10.00 -26.85 -31.33
C VAL A 411 -9.85 -27.38 -29.92
N LYS A 412 -9.10 -26.65 -29.06
CA LYS A 412 -8.87 -27.04 -27.67
C LYS A 412 -9.94 -26.55 -26.68
N CYS A 413 -10.57 -25.41 -26.99
CA CYS A 413 -11.58 -24.76 -26.16
C CYS A 413 -12.65 -24.10 -27.06
N PRO A 414 -13.66 -24.84 -27.52
CA PRO A 414 -14.68 -24.33 -28.43
C PRO A 414 -15.49 -23.15 -27.93
N ASP A 415 -15.61 -23.01 -26.61
CA ASP A 415 -16.34 -21.98 -25.85
C ASP A 415 -15.45 -20.83 -25.34
N ILE A 416 -14.26 -20.68 -25.93
CA ILE A 416 -13.25 -19.72 -25.43
C ILE A 416 -13.77 -18.28 -25.37
N ILE A 417 -14.66 -17.87 -26.25
CA ILE A 417 -15.19 -16.51 -26.31
C ILE A 417 -16.00 -16.19 -25.05
N ASP A 418 -16.75 -17.12 -24.48
CA ASP A 418 -17.52 -16.92 -23.24
C ASP A 418 -16.60 -16.71 -22.00
N ARG A 419 -15.35 -17.13 -22.11
CA ARG A 419 -14.33 -16.97 -21.05
C ARG A 419 -13.59 -15.63 -21.13
N ILE A 420 -13.78 -14.87 -22.21
CA ILE A 420 -13.27 -13.51 -22.35
C ILE A 420 -14.28 -12.55 -21.73
N LYS A 421 -13.82 -11.54 -21.00
CA LYS A 421 -14.71 -10.53 -20.40
C LYS A 421 -15.55 -9.84 -21.49
N LYS A 422 -16.84 -9.68 -21.25
CA LYS A 422 -17.81 -9.13 -22.22
C LYS A 422 -17.45 -7.74 -22.77
N ASP A 423 -16.69 -6.96 -22.01
CA ASP A 423 -16.26 -5.61 -22.40
C ASP A 423 -15.09 -5.60 -23.40
N TYR A 424 -14.46 -6.75 -23.65
CA TYR A 424 -13.34 -6.87 -24.57
C TYR A 424 -13.80 -7.41 -25.93
N PRO A 425 -13.64 -6.63 -27.02
CA PRO A 425 -13.95 -7.09 -28.36
C PRO A 425 -13.11 -8.31 -28.76
N VAL A 426 -13.74 -9.26 -29.42
CA VAL A 426 -13.07 -10.42 -30.01
C VAL A 426 -13.01 -10.23 -31.52
N ILE A 427 -11.80 -10.34 -32.06
CA ILE A 427 -11.56 -10.24 -33.52
C ILE A 427 -11.30 -11.63 -34.07
N LEU A 428 -12.04 -12.00 -35.09
CA LEU A 428 -11.86 -13.24 -35.79
C LEU A 428 -11.44 -12.99 -37.24
N SER A 429 -10.29 -13.52 -37.61
CA SER A 429 -9.89 -13.58 -39.00
C SER A 429 -10.79 -14.53 -39.79
N ALA A 430 -11.24 -14.15 -40.96
CA ALA A 430 -11.97 -15.05 -41.86
C ALA A 430 -11.18 -16.35 -42.10
N LYS A 431 -9.86 -16.29 -42.01
CA LYS A 431 -8.99 -17.46 -42.16
C LYS A 431 -9.24 -18.54 -41.10
N VAL A 432 -9.61 -18.13 -39.86
CA VAL A 432 -9.95 -19.07 -38.78
C VAL A 432 -11.13 -19.95 -39.14
N ALA A 433 -12.17 -19.38 -39.77
CA ALA A 433 -13.32 -20.14 -40.20
C ALA A 433 -12.95 -21.18 -41.30
N ASP A 434 -12.14 -20.75 -42.29
CA ASP A 434 -11.61 -21.64 -43.33
C ASP A 434 -10.80 -22.81 -42.78
N GLU A 435 -9.98 -22.53 -41.74
CA GLU A 435 -9.15 -23.56 -41.13
C GLU A 435 -9.97 -24.53 -40.29
N LEU A 436 -10.91 -24.03 -39.48
CA LEU A 436 -11.82 -24.88 -38.72
C LEU A 436 -12.61 -25.82 -39.63
N ASP A 437 -13.04 -25.35 -40.81
CA ASP A 437 -13.76 -26.19 -41.78
C ASP A 437 -12.86 -27.28 -42.36
N LYS A 438 -11.61 -26.96 -42.68
CA LYS A 438 -10.62 -27.95 -43.17
C LYS A 438 -10.22 -28.94 -42.09
N MET A 439 -10.21 -28.54 -40.82
CA MET A 439 -9.85 -29.38 -39.68
C MET A 439 -10.89 -30.48 -39.41
N LYS A 440 -12.14 -30.31 -39.81
CA LYS A 440 -13.15 -31.37 -39.76
C LYS A 440 -12.73 -32.63 -40.53
N ILE A 441 -11.84 -32.50 -41.50
CA ILE A 441 -11.41 -33.61 -42.37
C ILE A 441 -10.08 -34.20 -41.87
N LYS A 442 -9.21 -33.40 -41.27
CA LYS A 442 -7.81 -33.75 -41.01
C LYS A 442 -7.50 -34.20 -39.58
N LEU A 443 -8.36 -33.90 -38.60
CA LEU A 443 -8.12 -34.20 -37.18
C LEU A 443 -8.66 -35.59 -36.79
N ASP A 444 -8.30 -36.05 -35.61
CA ASP A 444 -8.91 -37.19 -34.94
C ASP A 444 -10.40 -36.93 -34.62
N GLU A 445 -11.15 -37.96 -34.22
CA GLU A 445 -12.56 -37.86 -33.93
C GLU A 445 -12.92 -36.78 -32.90
N GLN A 446 -12.08 -36.60 -31.88
CA GLN A 446 -12.30 -35.56 -30.85
C GLN A 446 -12.06 -34.17 -31.42
N GLY A 447 -10.99 -33.98 -32.18
CA GLY A 447 -10.67 -32.71 -32.84
C GLY A 447 -11.75 -32.28 -33.85
N LYS A 448 -12.30 -33.24 -34.65
CA LYS A 448 -13.42 -33.00 -35.58
C LYS A 448 -14.64 -32.49 -34.82
N ARG A 449 -15.06 -33.18 -33.75
CA ARG A 449 -16.20 -32.77 -32.92
C ARG A 449 -16.00 -31.38 -32.31
N ASN A 450 -14.79 -31.07 -31.87
CA ASN A 450 -14.49 -29.77 -31.30
C ASN A 450 -14.53 -28.67 -32.37
N ALA A 451 -13.98 -28.88 -33.55
CA ALA A 451 -14.05 -27.93 -34.67
C ALA A 451 -15.50 -27.67 -35.11
N GLU A 452 -16.34 -28.71 -35.22
CA GLU A 452 -17.76 -28.55 -35.48
C GLU A 452 -18.48 -27.78 -34.38
N LYS A 453 -18.18 -28.08 -33.13
CA LYS A 453 -18.74 -27.38 -31.96
C LYS A 453 -18.35 -25.90 -31.98
N ALA A 454 -17.09 -25.57 -32.27
CA ALA A 454 -16.63 -24.21 -32.42
C ALA A 454 -17.36 -23.45 -33.53
N LEU A 455 -17.53 -24.05 -34.73
CA LEU A 455 -18.25 -23.42 -35.83
C LEU A 455 -19.75 -23.20 -35.53
N ARG A 456 -20.41 -24.17 -34.89
CA ARG A 456 -21.79 -23.99 -34.42
C ARG A 456 -21.89 -22.87 -33.39
N TYR A 457 -20.93 -22.81 -32.50
CA TYR A 457 -20.83 -21.77 -31.46
C TYR A 457 -20.67 -20.38 -32.10
N LEU A 458 -19.75 -20.22 -33.05
CA LEU A 458 -19.52 -18.97 -33.78
C LEU A 458 -20.72 -18.51 -34.60
N ASN A 459 -21.56 -19.43 -35.09
CA ASN A 459 -22.81 -19.15 -35.82
C ASN A 459 -24.01 -18.90 -34.89
N SER A 460 -23.88 -19.13 -33.58
CA SER A 460 -24.95 -18.87 -32.63
C SER A 460 -24.99 -17.38 -32.25
N SER A 461 -26.13 -16.92 -31.69
CA SER A 461 -26.27 -15.54 -31.18
C SER A 461 -25.41 -15.34 -29.94
N LEU A 462 -24.18 -14.93 -30.13
CA LEU A 462 -23.24 -14.68 -29.06
C LEU A 462 -23.53 -13.36 -28.33
N LYS A 463 -23.38 -13.38 -27.00
CA LYS A 463 -23.51 -12.19 -26.14
C LYS A 463 -22.31 -11.25 -26.24
N HIS A 464 -21.26 -11.64 -26.95
CA HIS A 464 -20.03 -10.86 -27.16
C HIS A 464 -20.04 -10.08 -28.45
N LYS A 465 -19.37 -8.94 -28.47
CA LYS A 465 -19.09 -8.18 -29.67
C LYS A 465 -17.97 -8.87 -30.46
N ILE A 466 -18.32 -9.62 -31.50
CA ILE A 466 -17.35 -10.22 -32.40
C ILE A 466 -17.19 -9.31 -33.62
N ILE A 467 -15.95 -9.07 -34.00
CA ILE A 467 -15.56 -8.33 -35.21
C ILE A 467 -14.94 -9.35 -36.18
N TYR A 468 -15.56 -9.56 -37.30
CA TYR A 468 -15.03 -10.42 -38.35
C TYR A 468 -14.17 -9.61 -39.32
N GLU A 469 -12.92 -10.03 -39.52
CA GLU A 469 -11.93 -9.27 -40.28
C GLU A 469 -11.30 -10.12 -41.40
N LEU A 470 -11.10 -9.48 -42.54
CA LEU A 470 -10.28 -10.02 -43.61
C LEU A 470 -8.80 -9.75 -43.36
N ALA A 471 -7.93 -10.68 -43.69
CA ALA A 471 -6.49 -10.48 -43.62
C ALA A 471 -6.03 -9.39 -44.61
N ASP A 472 -5.13 -8.53 -44.15
CA ASP A 472 -4.44 -7.57 -45.01
C ASP A 472 -2.93 -7.83 -44.94
N THR A 473 -2.45 -8.70 -45.79
CA THR A 473 -1.05 -9.12 -45.81
C THR A 473 -0.07 -8.03 -46.29
N SER A 474 -0.57 -6.87 -46.74
CA SER A 474 0.27 -5.72 -47.06
C SER A 474 0.90 -5.08 -45.81
N LEU A 475 0.26 -5.28 -44.63
CA LEU A 475 0.73 -4.81 -43.33
C LEU A 475 1.90 -5.63 -42.78
N LEU A 476 2.16 -6.81 -43.35
CA LEU A 476 3.27 -7.66 -42.91
C LEU A 476 4.60 -7.23 -43.56
N PRO A 477 5.72 -7.33 -42.84
CA PRO A 477 7.03 -7.19 -43.44
C PRO A 477 7.24 -8.14 -44.61
N HIS A 478 8.09 -7.77 -45.57
CA HIS A 478 8.27 -8.56 -46.79
C HIS A 478 8.89 -9.95 -46.53
N ASP A 479 9.58 -10.13 -45.42
CA ASP A 479 10.16 -11.43 -45.02
C ASP A 479 9.11 -12.45 -44.52
N PHE A 480 7.85 -12.04 -44.35
CA PHE A 480 6.79 -12.92 -43.89
C PHE A 480 6.07 -13.56 -45.07
N ASP A 481 5.90 -14.89 -45.02
CA ASP A 481 5.10 -15.60 -46.02
C ASP A 481 3.63 -15.15 -46.00
N LYS A 482 3.21 -14.46 -47.02
CA LYS A 482 1.87 -13.89 -47.14
C LYS A 482 0.75 -14.93 -47.31
N LYS A 483 1.09 -16.19 -47.61
CA LYS A 483 0.14 -17.29 -47.77
C LYS A 483 -0.08 -18.11 -46.50
N SER A 484 0.79 -17.92 -45.49
CA SER A 484 0.68 -18.61 -44.21
C SER A 484 -0.57 -18.15 -43.45
N ALA A 485 -1.32 -19.09 -42.91
CA ALA A 485 -2.53 -18.81 -42.11
C ALA A 485 -2.19 -18.00 -40.83
N ASP A 486 -1.11 -18.37 -40.14
CA ASP A 486 -0.61 -17.64 -38.97
C ASP A 486 -0.33 -16.18 -39.31
N ASN A 487 0.30 -15.93 -40.46
CA ASN A 487 0.68 -14.59 -40.86
C ASN A 487 -0.58 -13.78 -41.31
N MET A 488 -1.61 -14.43 -41.78
CA MET A 488 -2.92 -13.80 -42.04
C MET A 488 -3.59 -13.37 -40.71
N ILE A 489 -3.51 -14.20 -39.67
CA ILE A 489 -4.01 -13.84 -38.33
C ILE A 489 -3.19 -12.67 -37.73
N LEU A 490 -1.85 -12.69 -37.91
CA LEU A 490 -0.98 -11.58 -37.52
C LEU A 490 -1.35 -10.27 -38.22
N SER A 491 -1.65 -10.33 -39.54
CA SER A 491 -2.03 -9.13 -40.30
C SER A 491 -3.33 -8.50 -39.77
N VAL A 492 -4.26 -9.32 -39.32
CA VAL A 492 -5.49 -8.84 -38.66
C VAL A 492 -5.15 -8.15 -37.34
N ALA A 493 -4.26 -8.71 -36.52
CA ALA A 493 -3.84 -8.07 -35.28
C ALA A 493 -3.12 -6.73 -35.54
N LEU A 494 -2.35 -6.61 -36.62
CA LEU A 494 -1.68 -5.37 -37.04
C LEU A 494 -2.65 -4.23 -37.38
N LYS A 495 -3.83 -4.51 -37.95
CA LYS A 495 -4.89 -3.51 -38.20
C LYS A 495 -5.30 -2.78 -36.91
N TYR A 496 -5.22 -3.48 -35.78
CA TYR A 496 -5.62 -2.97 -34.45
C TYR A 496 -4.43 -2.56 -33.59
N LYS A 497 -3.25 -2.33 -34.19
CA LYS A 497 -2.03 -1.98 -33.45
C LYS A 497 -2.15 -0.67 -32.64
N SER A 498 -3.02 0.25 -33.07
CA SER A 498 -3.35 1.47 -32.32
C SER A 498 -4.19 1.22 -31.08
N GLU A 499 -4.84 0.09 -30.98
CA GLU A 499 -5.66 -0.32 -29.84
C GLU A 499 -4.84 -1.13 -28.82
N ASN A 500 -5.10 -2.21 -28.37
CA ASN A 500 -4.21 -3.12 -27.62
C ASN A 500 -4.51 -4.56 -28.06
N PRO A 501 -4.03 -5.00 -29.23
CA PRO A 501 -4.32 -6.33 -29.74
C PRO A 501 -3.53 -7.38 -28.93
N ILE A 502 -4.24 -8.43 -28.53
CA ILE A 502 -3.67 -9.59 -27.83
C ILE A 502 -4.02 -10.83 -28.63
N ILE A 503 -3.02 -11.54 -29.12
CA ILE A 503 -3.23 -12.81 -29.81
C ILE A 503 -3.31 -13.94 -28.77
N LEU A 504 -4.44 -14.62 -28.72
CA LEU A 504 -4.63 -15.83 -27.94
C LEU A 504 -4.29 -17.05 -28.81
N THR A 505 -3.18 -17.70 -28.47
CA THR A 505 -2.67 -18.85 -29.24
C THR A 505 -1.90 -19.82 -28.38
N SER A 506 -1.87 -21.09 -28.74
CA SER A 506 -0.99 -22.12 -28.19
C SER A 506 0.20 -22.44 -29.10
N ASP A 507 0.32 -21.76 -30.24
CA ASP A 507 1.39 -21.98 -31.21
C ASP A 507 2.61 -21.13 -30.87
N ASN A 508 3.76 -21.79 -30.63
CA ASN A 508 5.00 -21.09 -30.28
C ASN A 508 5.58 -20.31 -31.47
N GLY A 509 5.37 -20.77 -32.70
CA GLY A 509 5.81 -20.07 -33.91
C GLY A 509 5.06 -18.74 -34.10
N LEU A 510 3.72 -18.80 -33.94
CA LEU A 510 2.88 -17.61 -33.99
C LEU A 510 3.21 -16.62 -32.86
N GLN A 511 3.48 -17.12 -31.64
CA GLN A 511 3.90 -16.27 -30.52
C GLN A 511 5.25 -15.56 -30.80
N LEU A 512 6.22 -16.26 -31.38
CA LEU A 512 7.52 -15.68 -31.73
C LEU A 512 7.37 -14.59 -32.82
N LYS A 513 6.60 -14.87 -33.86
CA LYS A 513 6.31 -13.92 -34.95
C LYS A 513 5.58 -12.67 -34.43
N ALA A 514 4.59 -12.85 -33.54
CA ALA A 514 3.88 -11.74 -32.89
C ALA A 514 4.82 -10.86 -32.06
N LYS A 515 5.75 -11.49 -31.33
CA LYS A 515 6.76 -10.78 -30.53
C LYS A 515 7.69 -9.92 -31.38
N ILE A 516 8.10 -10.41 -32.56
CA ILE A 516 8.89 -9.64 -33.53
C ILE A 516 8.12 -8.37 -33.98
N LEU A 517 6.80 -8.49 -34.17
CA LEU A 517 5.92 -7.39 -34.59
C LEU A 517 5.45 -6.51 -33.42
N LYS A 518 5.96 -6.76 -32.19
CA LYS A 518 5.57 -6.08 -30.95
C LYS A 518 4.07 -6.16 -30.68
N ILE A 519 3.48 -7.33 -30.92
CA ILE A 519 2.09 -7.67 -30.57
C ILE A 519 2.09 -8.59 -29.37
N SER A 520 1.25 -8.28 -28.37
CA SER A 520 1.12 -9.09 -27.15
C SER A 520 0.48 -10.44 -27.48
N THR A 521 0.96 -11.50 -26.82
CA THR A 521 0.41 -12.85 -26.94
C THR A 521 0.10 -13.44 -25.56
N VAL A 522 -0.92 -14.30 -25.51
CA VAL A 522 -1.27 -15.09 -24.31
C VAL A 522 -1.44 -16.54 -24.73
N ASN A 523 -0.80 -17.45 -23.98
CA ASN A 523 -0.99 -18.89 -24.19
C ASN A 523 -2.35 -19.32 -23.61
N LEU A 524 -3.05 -20.25 -24.29
CA LEU A 524 -4.35 -20.75 -23.82
C LEU A 524 -4.30 -21.32 -22.40
N LYS A 525 -3.24 -22.07 -22.05
CA LYS A 525 -3.09 -22.64 -20.70
C LYS A 525 -3.00 -21.55 -19.63
N ASP A 526 -2.29 -20.47 -19.93
CA ASP A 526 -2.11 -19.36 -18.99
C ASP A 526 -3.37 -18.47 -18.93
N PHE A 527 -4.09 -18.37 -20.04
CA PHE A 527 -5.39 -17.69 -20.09
C PHE A 527 -6.45 -18.41 -19.25
N LEU A 528 -6.51 -19.74 -19.30
CA LEU A 528 -7.49 -20.54 -18.54
C LEU A 528 -7.17 -20.68 -17.05
N LYS A 529 -5.95 -20.33 -16.61
CA LYS A 529 -5.56 -20.29 -15.20
C LYS A 529 -5.93 -18.96 -14.50
N ARG A 530 -6.30 -17.95 -15.24
CA ARG A 530 -6.74 -16.63 -14.75
C ARG A 530 -8.23 -16.61 -14.43
#